data_82ea091b7f0fae27351a2aeb9544e118
#
_entry.id   82ea091b7f0fae27351a2aeb9544e118
#
_cell.length_a   1.000
_cell.length_b   1.000
_cell.length_c   1.000
_cell.angle_alpha   90.00
_cell.angle_beta   90.00
_cell.angle_gamma   90.00
#
_symmetry.space_group_name_H-M   'P 1'
#
loop_
_entity.id
_entity.type
_entity.pdbx_description
1 polymer ?
#
loop_
_entity_poly.entity_id
_entity_poly.type
_entity_poly.pdbx_seq_one_letter_code
_entity_poly.pdbx_strand_id
1 'polypeptide(L)'
;MKVKNRVLYLSTLFLLTLCISTKVEAKKIYVQKDMVYSLNQFSRKKVKAVKYDKKYINIKDGKVIPKKKGKTSFVLRTKSNKKKITVNIVKKVGFGVSTTIYRDVGKRVNLEFTAKEGVLYSSSNKKVARVSKKGVVTLLKRGKATVKVKYLGKTYKVRVVCRPSLIGKVFRPNLSNVASVVIRRMDDTNQYTCTKQEMSNILDMIRCKNWYSYAETPVEKKMGMSHQISMYDFNGNKIVVIEVNPKIAWIRIPEDGSYMTPLGYTLPEFIKKI
;
A
#
# COMPACT_ATOMS: atom_id res chain seq x y z
N MET A 1 31.41 -16.60 -84.13
CA MET A 1 31.70 -15.33 -83.39
C MET A 1 30.54 -15.13 -82.39
N LYS A 2 30.76 -15.30 -81.10
CA LYS A 2 29.73 -15.15 -80.06
C LYS A 2 29.94 -13.81 -79.35
N VAL A 3 28.98 -12.93 -79.49
CA VAL A 3 28.91 -11.65 -78.74
C VAL A 3 28.26 -11.96 -77.37
N LYS A 4 29.00 -11.73 -76.29
CA LYS A 4 28.49 -11.85 -74.93
C LYS A 4 27.91 -10.52 -74.51
N ASN A 5 26.58 -10.44 -74.37
CA ASN A 5 25.91 -9.34 -73.71
C ASN A 5 26.17 -9.37 -72.21
N ARG A 6 26.87 -8.39 -71.66
CA ARG A 6 26.94 -8.11 -70.25
C ARG A 6 25.80 -7.16 -69.87
N VAL A 7 24.82 -7.69 -69.20
CA VAL A 7 23.78 -6.89 -68.57
C VAL A 7 24.34 -6.35 -67.24
N LEU A 8 24.49 -5.06 -67.18
CA LEU A 8 24.90 -4.34 -65.97
C LEU A 8 23.65 -4.19 -65.11
N TYR A 9 23.58 -4.95 -64.02
CA TYR A 9 22.60 -4.70 -62.96
C TYR A 9 23.10 -3.55 -62.10
N LEU A 10 22.52 -2.34 -62.27
CA LEU A 10 22.61 -1.30 -61.28
C LEU A 10 21.64 -1.67 -60.14
N SER A 11 22.20 -2.23 -59.09
CA SER A 11 21.49 -2.35 -57.84
C SER A 11 21.47 -1.00 -57.12
N THR A 12 20.41 -0.24 -57.32
CA THR A 12 20.11 0.92 -56.49
C THR A 12 19.78 0.42 -55.10
N LEU A 13 20.79 0.38 -54.22
CA LEU A 13 20.63 0.17 -52.81
C LEU A 13 19.96 1.40 -52.22
N PHE A 14 18.62 1.35 -52.14
CA PHE A 14 17.83 2.35 -51.47
C PHE A 14 18.08 2.13 -49.94
N LEU A 15 19.09 2.83 -49.40
CA LEU A 15 19.27 2.93 -47.96
C LEU A 15 18.09 3.71 -47.39
N LEU A 16 17.03 2.99 -47.04
CA LEU A 16 16.01 3.49 -46.14
C LEU A 16 16.65 3.66 -44.76
N THR A 17 17.25 4.81 -44.52
CA THR A 17 17.56 5.26 -43.17
C THR A 17 16.23 5.47 -42.44
N LEU A 18 15.73 4.42 -41.83
CA LEU A 18 14.72 4.54 -40.78
C LEU A 18 15.34 5.42 -39.66
N CYS A 19 15.11 6.73 -39.77
CA CYS A 19 15.19 7.62 -38.62
C CYS A 19 14.17 7.15 -37.60
N ILE A 20 14.51 6.12 -36.81
CA ILE A 20 13.82 5.81 -35.57
C ILE A 20 14.13 6.99 -34.67
N SER A 21 13.32 8.04 -34.79
CA SER A 21 13.25 9.10 -33.80
C SER A 21 12.75 8.43 -32.49
N THR A 22 13.66 7.87 -31.73
CA THR A 22 13.38 7.53 -30.35
C THR A 22 13.04 8.83 -29.65
N LYS A 23 11.75 9.14 -29.56
CA LYS A 23 11.26 10.18 -28.66
C LYS A 23 11.79 9.84 -27.28
N VAL A 24 12.95 10.39 -26.93
CA VAL A 24 13.43 10.35 -25.54
C VAL A 24 12.41 11.13 -24.73
N GLU A 25 11.51 10.40 -24.13
CA GLU A 25 10.48 11.00 -23.27
C GLU A 25 11.20 11.82 -22.21
N ALA A 26 11.00 13.13 -22.23
CA ALA A 26 11.69 14.04 -21.33
C ALA A 26 11.35 13.64 -19.89
N LYS A 27 12.36 13.27 -19.11
CA LYS A 27 12.23 12.83 -17.72
C LYS A 27 11.36 13.79 -16.93
N LYS A 28 10.21 13.32 -16.44
CA LYS A 28 9.27 14.09 -15.63
C LYS A 28 9.81 14.21 -14.19
N ILE A 29 10.34 15.37 -13.84
CA ILE A 29 10.85 15.66 -12.50
C ILE A 29 9.77 16.41 -11.71
N TYR A 30 9.45 15.92 -10.51
CA TYR A 30 8.51 16.55 -9.59
C TYR A 30 9.26 17.17 -8.43
N VAL A 31 8.93 18.42 -8.11
CA VAL A 31 9.48 19.16 -6.96
C VAL A 31 8.34 19.70 -6.11
N GLN A 32 8.51 19.73 -4.81
CA GLN A 32 7.50 20.24 -3.89
C GLN A 32 7.67 21.75 -3.72
N LYS A 33 6.54 22.47 -3.75
CA LYS A 33 6.51 23.91 -3.47
C LYS A 33 7.15 24.23 -2.10
N ASP A 34 7.85 25.35 -2.02
CA ASP A 34 8.52 25.90 -0.82
C ASP A 34 9.60 24.97 -0.22
N MET A 35 10.02 23.92 -0.95
CA MET A 35 11.06 23.01 -0.51
C MET A 35 12.38 23.31 -1.23
N VAL A 36 13.48 23.36 -0.47
CA VAL A 36 14.81 23.66 -1.01
C VAL A 36 15.45 22.43 -1.63
N TYR A 37 15.97 22.56 -2.84
CA TYR A 37 16.73 21.54 -3.57
C TYR A 37 18.10 22.08 -3.96
N SER A 38 19.15 21.27 -3.84
CA SER A 38 20.45 21.63 -4.41
C SER A 38 20.43 21.44 -5.93
N LEU A 39 21.08 22.32 -6.67
CA LEU A 39 21.27 22.17 -8.13
C LEU A 39 21.90 20.84 -8.50
N ASN A 40 22.79 20.30 -7.66
CA ASN A 40 23.45 19.01 -7.89
C ASN A 40 22.48 17.81 -7.85
N GLN A 41 21.27 17.96 -7.29
CA GLN A 41 20.23 16.90 -7.33
C GLN A 41 19.64 16.73 -8.73
N PHE A 42 19.80 17.72 -9.60
CA PHE A 42 19.34 17.70 -11.00
C PHE A 42 20.46 17.34 -12.00
N SER A 43 21.71 17.27 -11.55
CA SER A 43 22.86 16.92 -12.37
C SER A 43 23.91 16.15 -11.56
N ARG A 44 24.58 15.19 -12.20
CA ARG A 44 25.70 14.46 -11.61
C ARG A 44 27.03 15.27 -11.60
N LYS A 45 27.06 16.39 -12.31
CA LYS A 45 28.24 17.24 -12.45
C LYS A 45 28.00 18.56 -11.71
N LYS A 46 29.07 19.25 -11.28
CA LYS A 46 28.98 20.60 -10.73
C LYS A 46 28.39 21.55 -11.78
N VAL A 47 27.34 22.26 -11.43
CA VAL A 47 26.53 23.07 -12.36
C VAL A 47 26.20 24.43 -11.78
N LYS A 48 25.98 25.40 -12.70
CA LYS A 48 25.37 26.70 -12.39
C LYS A 48 24.07 26.83 -13.17
N ALA A 49 23.04 27.46 -12.62
CA ALA A 49 21.83 27.82 -13.35
C ALA A 49 22.09 29.13 -14.11
N VAL A 50 21.68 29.17 -15.39
CA VAL A 50 21.91 30.34 -16.27
C VAL A 50 20.62 31.01 -16.75
N LYS A 51 19.50 30.27 -16.76
CA LYS A 51 18.19 30.79 -17.17
C LYS A 51 17.08 30.05 -16.42
N TYR A 52 16.14 30.79 -15.85
CA TYR A 52 14.96 30.24 -15.17
C TYR A 52 13.84 31.28 -15.08
N ASP A 53 12.61 30.81 -14.89
CA ASP A 53 11.43 31.67 -14.71
C ASP A 53 11.25 32.01 -13.23
N LYS A 54 11.53 33.28 -12.89
CA LYS A 54 11.45 33.80 -11.51
C LYS A 54 10.04 33.73 -10.90
N LYS A 55 9.00 33.65 -11.74
CA LYS A 55 7.61 33.48 -11.28
C LYS A 55 7.37 32.14 -10.59
N TYR A 56 8.02 31.10 -11.06
CA TYR A 56 7.80 29.72 -10.58
C TYR A 56 8.88 29.24 -9.63
N ILE A 57 10.13 29.63 -9.86
CA ILE A 57 11.26 29.17 -9.04
C ILE A 57 12.19 30.34 -8.70
N ASN A 58 12.83 30.25 -7.54
CA ASN A 58 13.98 31.06 -7.21
C ASN A 58 15.23 30.18 -7.20
N ILE A 59 16.34 30.70 -7.75
CA ILE A 59 17.62 30.00 -7.73
C ILE A 59 18.66 30.96 -7.16
N LYS A 60 19.15 30.65 -5.95
CA LYS A 60 20.17 31.45 -5.23
C LYS A 60 21.13 30.49 -4.56
N ASP A 61 22.41 30.80 -4.57
CA ASP A 61 23.49 30.07 -3.85
C ASP A 61 23.47 28.56 -4.13
N GLY A 62 23.27 28.15 -5.38
CA GLY A 62 23.21 26.74 -5.76
C GLY A 62 21.96 26.00 -5.30
N LYS A 63 20.96 26.71 -4.78
CA LYS A 63 19.69 26.17 -4.29
C LYS A 63 18.53 26.55 -5.22
N VAL A 64 17.62 25.61 -5.46
CA VAL A 64 16.36 25.79 -6.21
C VAL A 64 15.21 25.77 -5.23
N ILE A 65 14.42 26.84 -5.22
CA ILE A 65 13.26 27.01 -4.34
C ILE A 65 12.02 27.20 -5.23
N PRO A 66 11.17 26.16 -5.39
CA PRO A 66 9.92 26.25 -6.13
C PRO A 66 8.91 27.11 -5.36
N LYS A 67 8.38 28.18 -6.00
CA LYS A 67 7.47 29.15 -5.37
C LYS A 67 6.00 28.91 -5.71
N LYS A 68 5.70 28.58 -6.96
CA LYS A 68 4.35 28.48 -7.49
C LYS A 68 4.14 27.12 -8.13
N LYS A 69 2.96 26.50 -7.90
CA LYS A 69 2.57 25.27 -8.59
C LYS A 69 2.52 25.47 -10.10
N GLY A 70 2.89 24.44 -10.85
CA GLY A 70 2.85 24.45 -12.29
C GLY A 70 4.08 23.80 -12.92
N LYS A 71 4.16 23.86 -14.23
CA LYS A 71 5.28 23.33 -15.02
C LYS A 71 6.20 24.48 -15.41
N THR A 72 7.49 24.31 -15.17
CA THR A 72 8.51 25.30 -15.55
C THR A 72 9.81 24.60 -15.93
N SER A 73 10.78 25.37 -16.41
CA SER A 73 12.10 24.84 -16.71
C SER A 73 13.21 25.82 -16.31
N PHE A 74 14.38 25.26 -16.09
CA PHE A 74 15.62 26.04 -15.93
C PHE A 74 16.76 25.37 -16.68
N VAL A 75 17.76 26.18 -17.05
CA VAL A 75 18.92 25.69 -17.80
C VAL A 75 20.11 25.61 -16.86
N LEU A 76 20.71 24.43 -16.81
CA LEU A 76 21.97 24.17 -16.12
C LEU A 76 23.13 24.24 -17.10
N ARG A 77 24.20 24.91 -16.72
CA ARG A 77 25.47 24.96 -17.46
C ARG A 77 26.52 24.15 -16.69
N THR A 78 27.17 23.21 -17.36
CA THR A 78 28.44 22.60 -16.97
C THR A 78 29.58 23.31 -17.67
N LYS A 79 30.84 22.89 -17.47
CA LYS A 79 31.98 23.43 -18.21
C LYS A 79 31.81 23.35 -19.74
N SER A 80 31.25 22.24 -20.24
CA SER A 80 31.15 21.93 -21.68
C SER A 80 29.74 22.02 -22.26
N ASN A 81 28.68 21.89 -21.44
CA ASN A 81 27.32 21.71 -21.96
C ASN A 81 26.25 22.53 -21.22
N LYS A 82 25.16 22.84 -21.94
CA LYS A 82 23.92 23.37 -21.36
C LYS A 82 22.84 22.28 -21.38
N LYS A 83 22.09 22.13 -20.27
CA LYS A 83 21.01 21.18 -20.17
C LYS A 83 19.75 21.85 -19.63
N LYS A 84 18.66 21.77 -20.38
CA LYS A 84 17.33 22.21 -19.92
C LYS A 84 16.73 21.15 -19.01
N ILE A 85 16.29 21.56 -17.83
CA ILE A 85 15.60 20.73 -16.84
C ILE A 85 14.16 21.23 -16.74
N THR A 86 13.20 20.38 -17.05
CA THR A 86 11.78 20.66 -16.86
C THR A 86 11.29 20.03 -15.57
N VAL A 87 10.60 20.82 -14.75
CA VAL A 87 10.07 20.38 -13.47
C VAL A 87 8.57 20.66 -13.36
N ASN A 88 7.86 19.75 -12.70
CA ASN A 88 6.49 19.94 -12.27
C ASN A 88 6.49 20.27 -10.78
N ILE A 89 6.04 21.47 -10.43
CA ILE A 89 5.95 21.96 -9.06
C ILE A 89 4.59 21.55 -8.52
N VAL A 90 4.60 20.70 -7.48
CA VAL A 90 3.39 20.15 -6.83
C VAL A 90 3.30 20.60 -5.38
N LYS A 91 2.12 20.50 -4.76
CA LYS A 91 1.92 20.82 -3.35
C LYS A 91 2.73 19.89 -2.45
N LYS A 92 2.76 18.60 -2.77
CA LYS A 92 3.45 17.57 -1.99
C LYS A 92 4.05 16.50 -2.91
N VAL A 93 5.30 16.15 -2.66
CA VAL A 93 5.94 14.96 -3.22
C VAL A 93 5.90 13.87 -2.14
N GLY A 94 5.38 12.70 -2.46
CA GLY A 94 5.25 11.61 -1.49
C GLY A 94 4.46 10.44 -2.04
N PHE A 95 3.92 9.64 -1.13
CA PHE A 95 3.08 8.48 -1.43
C PHE A 95 1.62 8.90 -1.61
N GLY A 96 0.90 8.22 -2.50
CA GLY A 96 -0.56 8.25 -2.59
C GLY A 96 -1.25 7.34 -1.58
N VAL A 97 -0.47 6.60 -0.80
CA VAL A 97 -0.96 5.70 0.25
C VAL A 97 -0.62 6.22 1.64
N SER A 98 -1.26 5.66 2.66
CA SER A 98 -0.92 5.93 4.06
C SER A 98 0.55 5.65 4.38
N THR A 99 1.12 6.35 5.36
CA THR A 99 2.48 6.13 5.86
C THR A 99 2.68 4.77 6.55
N THR A 100 1.57 4.10 6.88
CA THR A 100 1.55 2.71 7.36
C THR A 100 0.56 1.90 6.54
N ILE A 101 1.01 0.77 6.01
CA ILE A 101 0.23 -0.16 5.20
C ILE A 101 0.09 -1.47 5.98
N TYR A 102 -1.15 -1.90 6.19
CA TYR A 102 -1.49 -3.21 6.75
C TYR A 102 -2.07 -4.08 5.63
N ARG A 103 -1.46 -5.20 5.30
CA ARG A 103 -1.96 -6.17 4.30
C ARG A 103 -1.49 -7.57 4.64
N ASP A 104 -2.19 -8.55 4.11
CA ASP A 104 -1.91 -9.96 4.34
C ASP A 104 -0.79 -10.48 3.43
N VAL A 105 -0.17 -11.60 3.83
CA VAL A 105 0.81 -12.33 3.02
C VAL A 105 0.23 -12.62 1.63
N GLY A 106 1.06 -12.51 0.60
CA GLY A 106 0.68 -12.73 -0.80
C GLY A 106 0.07 -11.51 -1.50
N LYS A 107 -0.39 -10.49 -0.75
CA LYS A 107 -0.97 -9.29 -1.35
C LYS A 107 0.11 -8.35 -1.90
N ARG A 108 -0.32 -7.54 -2.88
CA ARG A 108 0.52 -6.51 -3.50
C ARG A 108 -0.10 -5.13 -3.28
N VAL A 109 0.75 -4.11 -3.11
CA VAL A 109 0.32 -2.72 -2.91
C VAL A 109 1.20 -1.81 -3.76
N ASN A 110 0.58 -0.97 -4.57
CA ASN A 110 1.28 0.09 -5.27
C ASN A 110 1.42 1.29 -4.32
N LEU A 111 2.63 1.78 -4.13
CA LEU A 111 2.91 2.92 -3.26
C LEU A 111 2.46 4.27 -3.84
N GLU A 112 2.17 4.31 -5.13
CA GLU A 112 1.71 5.53 -5.83
C GLU A 112 2.57 6.76 -5.54
N PHE A 113 3.90 6.57 -5.56
CA PHE A 113 4.80 7.70 -5.35
C PHE A 113 4.65 8.72 -6.47
N THR A 114 4.65 10.00 -6.11
CA THR A 114 4.39 11.12 -7.05
C THR A 114 5.28 11.07 -8.30
N ALA A 115 6.58 10.78 -8.14
CA ALA A 115 7.51 10.61 -9.25
C ALA A 115 7.57 9.14 -9.68
N LYS A 116 7.59 8.91 -11.01
CA LYS A 116 7.74 7.55 -11.57
C LYS A 116 9.19 7.26 -11.96
N GLU A 117 9.98 8.29 -12.20
CA GLU A 117 11.36 8.19 -12.67
C GLU A 117 12.34 8.80 -11.67
N GLY A 118 13.57 8.32 -11.70
CA GLY A 118 14.63 8.77 -10.80
C GLY A 118 14.40 8.41 -9.34
N VAL A 119 13.56 7.41 -9.09
CA VAL A 119 13.16 6.91 -7.78
C VAL A 119 13.89 5.62 -7.49
N LEU A 120 14.47 5.52 -6.29
CA LEU A 120 15.10 4.30 -5.81
C LEU A 120 14.32 3.75 -4.63
N TYR A 121 13.82 2.52 -4.79
CA TYR A 121 13.06 1.80 -3.78
C TYR A 121 13.94 0.78 -3.06
N SER A 122 13.76 0.66 -1.76
CA SER A 122 14.40 -0.39 -0.96
C SER A 122 13.51 -0.81 0.20
N SER A 123 13.66 -2.05 0.65
CA SER A 123 12.98 -2.58 1.83
C SER A 123 14.00 -2.88 2.91
N SER A 124 13.68 -2.56 4.16
CA SER A 124 14.51 -2.90 5.32
C SER A 124 14.52 -4.40 5.63
N ASN A 125 13.49 -5.12 5.18
CA ASN A 125 13.38 -6.56 5.35
C ASN A 125 12.73 -7.20 4.10
N LYS A 126 13.58 -7.67 3.17
CA LYS A 126 13.15 -8.29 1.92
C LYS A 126 12.48 -9.65 2.12
N LYS A 127 12.67 -10.31 3.28
CA LYS A 127 11.98 -11.57 3.62
C LYS A 127 10.51 -11.31 3.98
N VAL A 128 10.20 -10.14 4.54
CA VAL A 128 8.83 -9.73 4.89
C VAL A 128 8.13 -9.05 3.72
N ALA A 129 8.78 -8.05 3.10
CA ALA A 129 8.21 -7.31 2.00
C ALA A 129 9.28 -6.95 0.97
N ARG A 130 9.02 -7.24 -0.30
CA ARG A 130 9.86 -6.80 -1.44
C ARG A 130 9.19 -5.64 -2.14
N VAL A 131 9.99 -4.72 -2.65
CA VAL A 131 9.49 -3.60 -3.46
C VAL A 131 10.16 -3.64 -4.84
N SER A 132 9.36 -3.49 -5.88
CA SER A 132 9.82 -3.45 -7.27
C SER A 132 10.36 -2.05 -7.65
N LYS A 133 11.07 -1.96 -8.77
CA LYS A 133 11.50 -0.67 -9.36
C LYS A 133 10.33 0.25 -9.70
N LYS A 134 9.12 -0.29 -9.88
CA LYS A 134 7.88 0.46 -10.16
C LYS A 134 7.12 0.88 -8.89
N GLY A 135 7.65 0.58 -7.69
CA GLY A 135 7.02 0.94 -6.41
C GLY A 135 5.89 0.00 -5.98
N VAL A 136 5.81 -1.19 -6.56
CA VAL A 136 4.87 -2.24 -6.10
C VAL A 136 5.53 -3.03 -4.99
N VAL A 137 4.92 -3.04 -3.81
CA VAL A 137 5.31 -3.84 -2.65
C VAL A 137 4.59 -5.18 -2.69
N THR A 138 5.33 -6.27 -2.59
CA THR A 138 4.80 -7.64 -2.44
C THR A 138 5.08 -8.12 -1.02
N LEU A 139 4.06 -8.57 -0.31
CA LEU A 139 4.15 -9.06 1.05
C LEU A 139 4.39 -10.57 1.04
N LEU A 140 5.50 -11.03 1.63
CA LEU A 140 5.99 -12.40 1.49
C LEU A 140 5.85 -13.23 2.76
N LYS A 141 6.09 -12.61 3.92
CA LYS A 141 6.06 -13.29 5.21
C LYS A 141 5.54 -12.32 6.26
N ARG A 142 4.83 -12.85 7.26
CA ARG A 142 4.42 -12.09 8.44
C ARG A 142 5.59 -11.31 9.04
N GLY A 143 5.31 -10.07 9.46
CA GLY A 143 6.29 -9.21 10.11
C GLY A 143 6.15 -7.75 9.70
N LYS A 144 7.15 -6.98 10.07
CA LYS A 144 7.23 -5.55 9.80
C LYS A 144 8.42 -5.25 8.89
N ALA A 145 8.23 -4.35 7.95
CA ALA A 145 9.29 -3.81 7.11
C ALA A 145 9.07 -2.31 6.89
N THR A 146 10.16 -1.58 6.63
CA THR A 146 10.07 -0.19 6.21
C THR A 146 10.54 -0.12 4.76
N VAL A 147 9.65 0.32 3.87
CA VAL A 147 10.02 0.65 2.51
C VAL A 147 10.53 2.08 2.47
N LYS A 148 11.74 2.25 1.96
CA LYS A 148 12.39 3.55 1.77
C LYS A 148 12.37 3.91 0.29
N VAL A 149 12.08 5.17 0.01
CA VAL A 149 12.09 5.76 -1.32
C VAL A 149 13.04 6.93 -1.33
N LYS A 150 14.12 6.82 -2.10
CA LYS A 150 15.06 7.93 -2.30
C LYS A 150 14.70 8.65 -3.61
N TYR A 151 14.47 9.95 -3.51
CA TYR A 151 14.15 10.80 -4.65
C TYR A 151 14.71 12.22 -4.43
N LEU A 152 15.45 12.75 -5.40
CA LEU A 152 16.11 14.06 -5.33
C LEU A 152 16.81 14.30 -3.98
N GLY A 153 17.63 13.34 -3.56
CA GLY A 153 18.42 13.43 -2.33
C GLY A 153 17.63 13.28 -1.02
N LYS A 154 16.30 13.16 -1.10
CA LYS A 154 15.40 12.96 0.07
C LYS A 154 14.98 11.52 0.21
N THR A 155 14.76 11.10 1.45
CA THR A 155 14.28 9.77 1.78
C THR A 155 12.87 9.85 2.37
N TYR A 156 11.94 9.17 1.73
CA TYR A 156 10.57 8.97 2.18
C TYR A 156 10.44 7.56 2.72
N LYS A 157 9.63 7.37 3.78
CA LYS A 157 9.47 6.08 4.42
C LYS A 157 7.99 5.72 4.51
N VAL A 158 7.66 4.45 4.25
CA VAL A 158 6.36 3.86 4.54
C VAL A 158 6.56 2.58 5.34
N ARG A 159 5.84 2.45 6.43
CA ARG A 159 5.85 1.25 7.27
C ARG A 159 4.91 0.22 6.64
N VAL A 160 5.38 -1.00 6.50
CA VAL A 160 4.59 -2.13 6.01
C VAL A 160 4.47 -3.14 7.12
N VAL A 161 3.25 -3.45 7.48
CA VAL A 161 2.90 -4.52 8.42
C VAL A 161 2.24 -5.63 7.61
N CYS A 162 2.97 -6.72 7.44
CA CYS A 162 2.49 -7.91 6.78
C CYS A 162 1.82 -8.81 7.82
N ARG A 163 0.53 -9.02 7.66
CA ARG A 163 -0.27 -9.90 8.50
C ARG A 163 -0.25 -11.33 7.95
N PRO A 164 -0.52 -12.36 8.74
CA PRO A 164 -0.76 -13.69 8.21
C PRO A 164 -1.84 -13.65 7.15
N SER A 165 -1.76 -14.53 6.15
CA SER A 165 -2.89 -14.74 5.25
C SER A 165 -4.02 -15.37 6.06
N LEU A 166 -5.22 -14.79 5.95
CA LEU A 166 -6.44 -15.40 6.52
C LEU A 166 -6.89 -16.64 5.72
N ILE A 167 -6.16 -17.02 4.67
CA ILE A 167 -6.37 -18.28 3.94
C ILE A 167 -5.78 -19.40 4.79
N GLY A 168 -6.39 -19.61 5.94
CA GLY A 168 -6.20 -20.76 6.79
C GLY A 168 -7.36 -21.74 6.61
N LYS A 169 -7.27 -22.87 7.27
CA LYS A 169 -8.33 -23.86 7.36
C LYS A 169 -9.63 -23.15 7.82
N VAL A 170 -10.66 -23.20 6.98
CA VAL A 170 -11.98 -22.66 7.35
C VAL A 170 -12.47 -23.46 8.55
N PHE A 171 -12.73 -22.76 9.62
CA PHE A 171 -13.30 -23.34 10.83
C PHE A 171 -14.80 -23.05 10.84
N ARG A 172 -15.57 -24.06 11.23
CA ARG A 172 -17.00 -23.93 11.48
C ARG A 172 -17.27 -24.38 12.90
N PRO A 173 -17.61 -23.46 13.83
CA PRO A 173 -17.84 -23.83 15.21
C PRO A 173 -19.01 -24.80 15.31
N ASN A 174 -18.84 -25.84 16.14
CA ASN A 174 -19.95 -26.69 16.53
C ASN A 174 -20.76 -25.96 17.61
N LEU A 175 -21.98 -25.54 17.26
CA LEU A 175 -22.87 -24.79 18.13
C LEU A 175 -24.09 -25.60 18.58
N SER A 176 -24.05 -26.95 18.45
CA SER A 176 -25.17 -27.82 18.79
C SER A 176 -25.49 -27.84 20.29
N ASN A 177 -24.49 -27.62 21.13
CA ASN A 177 -24.60 -27.67 22.58
C ASN A 177 -24.82 -26.30 23.23
N VAL A 178 -25.10 -25.25 22.47
CA VAL A 178 -25.37 -23.92 23.04
C VAL A 178 -26.76 -23.91 23.68
N ALA A 179 -26.79 -23.72 25.00
CA ALA A 179 -28.00 -23.62 25.81
C ALA A 179 -28.42 -22.17 26.04
N SER A 180 -27.46 -21.26 26.20
CA SER A 180 -27.73 -19.84 26.41
C SER A 180 -26.66 -18.94 25.80
N VAL A 181 -27.05 -17.70 25.49
CA VAL A 181 -26.18 -16.66 24.94
C VAL A 181 -26.34 -15.42 25.79
N VAL A 182 -25.22 -14.87 26.25
CA VAL A 182 -25.15 -13.64 27.02
C VAL A 182 -24.32 -12.61 26.26
N ILE A 183 -24.82 -11.40 26.15
CA ILE A 183 -24.14 -10.27 25.52
C ILE A 183 -23.78 -9.25 26.59
N ARG A 184 -22.57 -8.69 26.46
CA ARG A 184 -22.09 -7.60 27.29
C ARG A 184 -21.41 -6.55 26.41
N ARG A 185 -21.62 -5.28 26.70
CA ARG A 185 -20.74 -4.21 26.19
C ARG A 185 -19.39 -4.29 26.88
N MET A 186 -18.33 -3.92 26.17
CA MET A 186 -16.98 -4.01 26.74
C MET A 186 -16.65 -2.87 27.73
N ASP A 187 -17.44 -1.79 27.67
CA ASP A 187 -17.36 -0.61 28.54
C ASP A 187 -18.38 -0.63 29.69
N ASP A 188 -19.18 -1.70 29.80
CA ASP A 188 -20.24 -1.86 30.78
C ASP A 188 -20.14 -3.21 31.48
N THR A 189 -20.63 -3.26 32.74
CA THR A 189 -20.76 -4.48 33.55
C THR A 189 -22.07 -5.21 33.31
N ASN A 190 -23.08 -4.52 32.75
CA ASN A 190 -24.39 -5.07 32.49
C ASN A 190 -24.32 -6.22 31.47
N GLN A 191 -25.10 -7.25 31.72
CA GLN A 191 -25.19 -8.44 30.88
C GLN A 191 -26.65 -8.61 30.43
N TYR A 192 -26.80 -8.93 29.15
CA TYR A 192 -28.09 -9.24 28.55
C TYR A 192 -28.15 -10.70 28.15
N THR A 193 -29.09 -11.45 28.71
CA THR A 193 -29.35 -12.84 28.31
C THR A 193 -30.35 -12.87 27.14
N CYS A 194 -29.93 -13.45 26.03
CA CYS A 194 -30.73 -13.51 24.82
C CYS A 194 -31.98 -14.39 24.99
N THR A 195 -33.08 -13.97 24.40
CA THR A 195 -34.24 -14.82 24.17
C THR A 195 -33.89 -15.97 23.19
N LYS A 196 -34.70 -17.00 23.13
CA LYS A 196 -34.53 -18.12 22.19
C LYS A 196 -34.42 -17.67 20.74
N GLN A 197 -35.22 -16.67 20.34
CA GLN A 197 -35.21 -16.14 18.98
C GLN A 197 -33.90 -15.38 18.68
N GLU A 198 -33.46 -14.53 19.59
CA GLU A 198 -32.21 -13.78 19.44
C GLU A 198 -31.00 -14.71 19.44
N MET A 199 -31.00 -15.74 20.30
CA MET A 199 -30.00 -16.81 20.28
C MET A 199 -29.95 -17.49 18.91
N SER A 200 -31.09 -17.89 18.35
CA SER A 200 -31.15 -18.49 17.02
C SER A 200 -30.54 -17.59 15.96
N ASN A 201 -30.90 -16.32 15.96
CA ASN A 201 -30.37 -15.32 15.02
C ASN A 201 -28.83 -15.17 15.13
N ILE A 202 -28.29 -15.21 16.35
CA ILE A 202 -26.84 -15.16 16.59
C ILE A 202 -26.16 -16.43 16.07
N LEU A 203 -26.72 -17.60 16.37
CA LEU A 203 -26.17 -18.88 15.93
C LEU A 203 -26.13 -18.99 14.40
N ASP A 204 -27.19 -18.57 13.73
CA ASP A 204 -27.26 -18.57 12.26
C ASP A 204 -26.25 -17.62 11.66
N MET A 205 -26.12 -16.43 12.23
CA MET A 205 -25.12 -15.46 11.83
C MET A 205 -23.70 -16.05 11.92
N ILE A 206 -23.38 -16.78 12.97
CA ILE A 206 -22.07 -17.42 13.16
C ILE A 206 -21.87 -18.56 12.17
N ARG A 207 -22.89 -19.41 11.96
CA ARG A 207 -22.88 -20.53 11.00
C ARG A 207 -22.70 -20.08 9.55
N CYS A 208 -23.25 -18.93 9.19
CA CYS A 208 -23.14 -18.37 7.84
C CYS A 208 -21.76 -17.76 7.54
N LYS A 209 -20.87 -17.62 8.52
CA LYS A 209 -19.54 -17.02 8.32
C LYS A 209 -18.45 -18.07 8.19
N ASN A 210 -17.43 -17.74 7.39
CA ASN A 210 -16.21 -18.50 7.34
C ASN A 210 -15.25 -17.94 8.41
N TRP A 211 -14.87 -18.76 9.35
CA TRP A 211 -13.91 -18.44 10.39
C TRP A 211 -12.54 -18.97 10.01
N TYR A 212 -11.51 -18.19 10.20
CA TYR A 212 -10.16 -18.52 9.80
C TYR A 212 -9.26 -18.60 11.03
N SER A 213 -8.47 -19.67 11.13
CA SER A 213 -7.51 -19.80 12.24
C SER A 213 -6.50 -18.67 12.17
N TYR A 214 -6.18 -18.14 13.34
CA TYR A 214 -5.20 -17.09 13.51
C TYR A 214 -4.10 -17.61 14.43
N ALA A 215 -2.91 -17.82 13.87
CA ALA A 215 -1.78 -18.41 14.61
C ALA A 215 -1.27 -17.55 15.76
N GLU A 216 -1.71 -16.29 15.86
CA GLU A 216 -1.33 -15.39 16.94
C GLU A 216 -2.39 -14.30 17.14
N THR A 217 -2.48 -13.84 18.38
CA THR A 217 -3.33 -12.72 18.79
C THR A 217 -2.96 -11.48 17.98
N PRO A 218 -3.82 -10.96 17.10
CA PRO A 218 -3.50 -9.79 16.31
C PRO A 218 -3.28 -8.55 17.16
N VAL A 219 -2.46 -7.67 16.64
CA VAL A 219 -2.22 -6.31 17.20
C VAL A 219 -3.52 -5.49 17.27
N GLU A 220 -4.56 -5.92 16.57
CA GLU A 220 -5.89 -5.31 16.49
C GLU A 220 -6.75 -5.49 17.75
N LYS A 221 -6.34 -6.31 18.74
CA LYS A 221 -6.96 -6.34 20.09
C LYS A 221 -7.01 -4.96 20.77
N LYS A 222 -6.24 -4.00 20.30
CA LYS A 222 -6.25 -2.61 20.78
C LYS A 222 -7.26 -1.71 20.09
N MET A 223 -7.97 -2.20 19.09
CA MET A 223 -9.00 -1.43 18.38
C MET A 223 -10.37 -1.73 19.00
N GLY A 224 -10.65 -1.13 20.15
CA GLY A 224 -11.93 -1.06 20.83
C GLY A 224 -12.98 -2.11 20.40
N MET A 225 -13.00 -3.27 21.07
CA MET A 225 -14.12 -4.20 20.93
C MET A 225 -15.34 -3.55 21.58
N SER A 226 -16.47 -3.60 20.90
CA SER A 226 -17.69 -2.96 21.41
C SER A 226 -18.53 -3.90 22.27
N HIS A 227 -18.58 -5.17 21.87
CA HIS A 227 -19.40 -6.17 22.56
C HIS A 227 -18.68 -7.51 22.68
N GLN A 228 -19.04 -8.23 23.76
CA GLN A 228 -18.65 -9.62 23.97
C GLN A 228 -19.91 -10.47 24.00
N ILE A 229 -19.96 -11.53 23.18
CA ILE A 229 -21.02 -12.52 23.11
C ILE A 229 -20.45 -13.81 23.72
N SER A 230 -20.98 -14.24 24.84
CA SER A 230 -20.59 -15.48 25.52
C SER A 230 -21.67 -16.52 25.35
N MET A 231 -21.28 -17.75 25.00
CA MET A 231 -22.18 -18.89 24.85
C MET A 231 -21.87 -19.95 25.88
N TYR A 232 -22.91 -20.50 26.43
CA TYR A 232 -22.83 -21.50 27.51
C TYR A 232 -23.55 -22.77 27.12
N ASP A 233 -23.02 -23.91 27.54
CA ASP A 233 -23.66 -25.22 27.40
C ASP A 233 -24.78 -25.43 28.44
N PHE A 234 -25.44 -26.60 28.40
CA PHE A 234 -26.48 -26.97 29.33
C PHE A 234 -26.01 -27.13 30.79
N ASN A 235 -24.69 -27.25 31.00
CA ASN A 235 -24.08 -27.32 32.32
C ASN A 235 -23.59 -25.95 32.83
N GLY A 236 -23.80 -24.89 32.06
CA GLY A 236 -23.35 -23.54 32.39
C GLY A 236 -21.88 -23.27 32.07
N ASN A 237 -21.17 -24.18 31.40
CA ASN A 237 -19.80 -23.96 30.99
C ASN A 237 -19.74 -23.01 29.78
N LYS A 238 -18.82 -22.08 29.84
CA LYS A 238 -18.59 -21.16 28.73
C LYS A 238 -17.82 -21.86 27.60
N ILE A 239 -18.49 -22.12 26.47
CA ILE A 239 -17.95 -22.88 25.34
C ILE A 239 -17.47 -22.02 24.18
N VAL A 240 -18.02 -20.83 24.02
CA VAL A 240 -17.63 -19.91 22.95
C VAL A 240 -17.66 -18.48 23.48
N VAL A 241 -16.68 -17.69 23.09
CA VAL A 241 -16.66 -16.24 23.30
C VAL A 241 -16.41 -15.55 21.96
N ILE A 242 -17.26 -14.59 21.61
CA ILE A 242 -17.09 -13.76 20.43
C ILE A 242 -16.91 -12.32 20.87
N GLU A 243 -15.82 -11.71 20.49
CA GLU A 243 -15.57 -10.29 20.68
C GLU A 243 -15.77 -9.59 19.33
N VAL A 244 -16.59 -8.58 19.30
CA VAL A 244 -16.96 -7.89 18.04
C VAL A 244 -16.70 -6.40 18.12
N ASN A 245 -16.35 -5.83 16.96
CA ASN A 245 -16.41 -4.42 16.67
C ASN A 245 -17.05 -4.23 15.27
N PRO A 246 -17.35 -2.99 14.83
CA PRO A 246 -18.01 -2.76 13.53
C PRO A 246 -17.26 -3.33 12.30
N LYS A 247 -16.01 -3.75 12.45
CA LYS A 247 -15.15 -4.21 11.33
C LYS A 247 -14.76 -5.67 11.41
N ILE A 248 -14.71 -6.25 12.61
CA ILE A 248 -14.10 -7.57 12.85
C ILE A 248 -14.86 -8.27 13.96
N ALA A 249 -15.12 -9.56 13.79
CA ALA A 249 -15.56 -10.44 14.86
C ALA A 249 -14.48 -11.52 15.11
N TRP A 250 -14.27 -11.81 16.39
CA TRP A 250 -13.35 -12.82 16.89
C TRP A 250 -14.11 -13.86 17.66
N ILE A 251 -13.86 -15.10 17.34
CA ILE A 251 -14.37 -16.22 18.11
C ILE A 251 -13.23 -16.89 18.84
N ARG A 252 -13.40 -17.10 20.13
CA ARG A 252 -12.50 -17.89 20.97
C ARG A 252 -13.25 -19.11 21.47
N ILE A 253 -12.69 -20.27 21.18
CA ILE A 253 -13.16 -21.55 21.70
C ILE A 253 -12.10 -22.01 22.68
N PRO A 254 -12.41 -22.20 23.98
CA PRO A 254 -11.40 -22.46 25.02
C PRO A 254 -10.44 -23.61 24.69
N GLU A 255 -10.91 -24.65 24.04
CA GLU A 255 -10.11 -25.84 23.72
C GLU A 255 -9.47 -25.82 22.33
N ASP A 256 -10.04 -25.04 21.38
CA ASP A 256 -9.64 -25.05 19.98
C ASP A 256 -8.84 -23.82 19.52
N GLY A 257 -8.70 -22.81 20.37
CA GLY A 257 -7.97 -21.60 20.03
C GLY A 257 -8.83 -20.43 19.56
N SER A 258 -8.22 -19.51 18.80
CA SER A 258 -8.86 -18.28 18.37
C SER A 258 -8.97 -18.20 16.85
N TYR A 259 -10.12 -17.81 16.38
CA TYR A 259 -10.46 -17.66 14.97
C TYR A 259 -11.02 -16.27 14.70
N MET A 260 -10.98 -15.83 13.47
CA MET A 260 -11.43 -14.51 13.06
C MET A 260 -12.24 -14.57 11.77
N THR A 261 -13.27 -13.73 11.67
CA THR A 261 -13.94 -13.44 10.40
C THR A 261 -13.60 -12.02 9.95
N PRO A 262 -13.20 -11.82 8.69
CA PRO A 262 -12.84 -10.50 8.19
C PRO A 262 -14.07 -9.68 7.81
N LEU A 263 -13.85 -8.39 7.71
CA LEU A 263 -14.63 -7.27 7.15
C LEU A 263 -16.06 -7.56 6.65
N GLY A 264 -16.99 -6.71 7.03
CA GLY A 264 -18.40 -6.77 6.60
C GLY A 264 -19.31 -7.46 7.60
N TYR A 265 -18.83 -7.66 8.82
CA TYR A 265 -19.68 -8.14 9.91
C TYR A 265 -20.63 -7.03 10.35
N THR A 266 -21.91 -7.22 10.08
CA THR A 266 -22.97 -6.35 10.61
C THR A 266 -23.51 -7.02 11.86
N LEU A 267 -23.35 -6.36 13.02
CA LEU A 267 -24.02 -6.79 14.24
C LEU A 267 -25.52 -6.74 14.02
N PRO A 268 -26.26 -7.78 14.47
CA PRO A 268 -27.71 -7.70 14.53
C PRO A 268 -28.16 -6.42 15.24
N GLU A 269 -29.23 -5.80 14.77
CA GLU A 269 -29.69 -4.51 15.28
C GLU A 269 -29.98 -4.53 16.79
N PHE A 270 -30.47 -5.64 17.32
CA PHE A 270 -30.73 -5.74 18.75
C PHE A 270 -29.42 -5.71 19.59
N ILE A 271 -28.28 -6.21 19.08
CA ILE A 271 -26.98 -6.11 19.77
C ILE A 271 -26.49 -4.66 19.83
N LYS A 272 -26.84 -3.84 18.83
CA LYS A 272 -26.47 -2.43 18.82
C LYS A 272 -27.25 -1.60 19.85
N LYS A 273 -28.35 -2.13 20.35
CA LYS A 273 -29.24 -1.48 21.33
C LYS A 273 -28.92 -1.84 22.79
N ILE A 274 -28.10 -2.88 22.99
CA ILE A 274 -27.58 -3.29 24.29
C ILE A 274 -26.35 -2.44 24.63
#